data_94ce7fa3497f4ab4ba781ffd637ad76f
#
_entry.id   94ce7fa3497f4ab4ba781ffd637ad76f
#
_cell.length_a   1.000
_cell.length_b   1.000
_cell.length_c   1.000
_cell.angle_alpha   90.00
_cell.angle_beta   90.00
_cell.angle_gamma   90.00
#
_symmetry.space_group_name_H-M   'P 1'
#
loop_
_entity.id
_entity.type
_entity.pdbx_description
1 polymer ?
#
loop_
_entity_poly.entity_id
_entity_poly.type
_entity_poly.pdbx_seq_one_letter_code
_entity_poly.pdbx_strand_id
1 'polypeptide(L)'
;MKKYIFKTLAILAASLFFLLITGFLISGFFVVSDLPRSQVADKYSNQNSMFITLENGSTVHIRDEGNPDGKVLILLHGFGMSLHVWEKWVAELGDTYRLVSFDWPGHGL
;
A
#
# COMPACT_ATOMS: atom_id res chain seq x y z
N MET A 1 29.34 -35.14 -33.79
CA MET A 1 28.17 -35.13 -32.86
C MET A 1 28.44 -34.25 -31.61
N LYS A 2 29.39 -34.56 -30.75
CA LYS A 2 29.69 -33.79 -29.50
C LYS A 2 29.92 -32.28 -29.71
N LYS A 3 30.63 -31.88 -30.77
CA LYS A 3 30.92 -30.46 -31.07
C LYS A 3 29.67 -29.64 -31.42
N TYR A 4 28.69 -30.24 -32.08
CA TYR A 4 27.43 -29.58 -32.41
C TYR A 4 26.52 -29.44 -31.16
N ILE A 5 26.44 -30.49 -30.34
CA ILE A 5 25.71 -30.46 -29.08
C ILE A 5 26.27 -29.37 -28.16
N PHE A 6 27.59 -29.25 -28.03
CA PHE A 6 28.21 -28.19 -27.22
C PHE A 6 27.90 -26.78 -27.74
N LYS A 7 27.94 -26.58 -29.07
CA LYS A 7 27.58 -25.28 -29.67
C LYS A 7 26.13 -24.94 -29.41
N THR A 8 25.21 -25.90 -29.57
CA THR A 8 23.78 -25.67 -29.31
C THR A 8 23.53 -25.33 -27.85
N LEU A 9 24.15 -26.04 -26.91
CA LEU A 9 24.04 -25.74 -25.49
C LEU A 9 24.59 -24.36 -25.13
N ALA A 10 25.72 -23.97 -25.73
CA ALA A 10 26.29 -22.63 -25.52
C ALA A 10 25.37 -21.51 -26.03
N ILE A 11 24.73 -21.70 -27.19
CA ILE A 11 23.79 -20.74 -27.76
C ILE A 11 22.56 -20.64 -26.85
N LEU A 12 22.00 -21.75 -26.39
CA LEU A 12 20.87 -21.77 -25.49
C LEU A 12 21.18 -21.08 -24.16
N ALA A 13 22.33 -21.33 -23.58
CA ALA A 13 22.79 -20.68 -22.36
C ALA A 13 22.95 -19.15 -22.54
N ALA A 14 23.54 -18.72 -23.66
CA ALA A 14 23.71 -17.33 -23.99
C ALA A 14 22.32 -16.61 -24.20
N SER A 15 21.39 -17.29 -24.88
CA SER A 15 20.04 -16.77 -25.09
C SER A 15 19.27 -16.62 -23.76
N LEU A 16 19.35 -17.61 -22.89
CA LEU A 16 18.75 -17.56 -21.56
C LEU A 16 19.35 -16.42 -20.72
N PHE A 17 20.67 -16.29 -20.73
CA PHE A 17 21.36 -15.21 -20.02
C PHE A 17 20.94 -13.83 -20.52
N PHE A 18 20.84 -13.67 -21.84
CA PHE A 18 20.35 -12.43 -22.45
C PHE A 18 18.91 -12.11 -22.06
N LEU A 19 18.01 -13.10 -22.04
CA LEU A 19 16.63 -12.93 -21.61
C LEU A 19 16.54 -12.53 -20.13
N LEU A 20 17.35 -13.11 -19.26
CA LEU A 20 17.39 -12.77 -17.84
C LEU A 20 17.88 -11.34 -17.62
N ILE A 21 18.95 -10.92 -18.31
CA ILE A 21 19.44 -9.55 -18.25
C ILE A 21 18.40 -8.56 -18.77
N THR A 22 17.79 -8.86 -19.90
CA THR A 22 16.76 -8.00 -20.49
C THR A 22 15.57 -7.87 -19.55
N GLY A 23 15.11 -8.98 -18.99
CA GLY A 23 14.04 -8.99 -17.97
C GLY A 23 14.40 -8.18 -16.73
N PHE A 24 15.62 -8.30 -16.22
CA PHE A 24 16.12 -7.52 -15.09
C PHE A 24 16.18 -6.01 -15.40
N LEU A 25 16.70 -5.63 -16.58
CA LEU A 25 16.75 -4.22 -16.99
C LEU A 25 15.36 -3.63 -17.16
N ILE A 26 14.41 -4.39 -17.75
CA ILE A 26 13.03 -3.96 -17.93
C ILE A 26 12.33 -3.82 -16.57
N SER A 27 12.56 -4.72 -15.63
CA SER A 27 11.96 -4.67 -14.30
C SER A 27 12.30 -3.37 -13.56
N GLY A 28 13.50 -2.83 -13.78
CA GLY A 28 13.90 -1.54 -13.20
C GLY A 28 13.01 -0.36 -13.61
N PHE A 29 12.39 -0.40 -14.79
CA PHE A 29 11.44 0.64 -15.21
C PHE A 29 10.08 0.56 -14.51
N PHE A 30 9.75 -0.58 -13.91
CA PHE A 30 8.50 -0.79 -13.19
C PHE A 30 8.66 -0.62 -11.67
N VAL A 31 9.89 -0.43 -11.19
CA VAL A 31 10.11 -0.11 -9.78
C VAL A 31 9.77 1.35 -9.56
N VAL A 32 8.62 1.59 -8.97
CA VAL A 32 8.22 2.92 -8.50
C VAL A 32 8.82 3.09 -7.10
N SER A 33 9.62 4.13 -6.92
CA SER A 33 10.13 4.48 -5.59
C SER A 33 8.97 4.88 -4.68
N ASP A 34 9.02 4.44 -3.43
CA ASP A 34 8.06 4.88 -2.43
C ASP A 34 8.11 6.41 -2.28
N LEU A 35 6.93 7.01 -2.24
CA LEU A 35 6.83 8.44 -1.97
C LEU A 35 7.14 8.70 -0.48
N PRO A 36 7.79 9.83 -0.16
CA PRO A 36 7.95 10.24 1.22
C PRO A 36 6.60 10.31 1.93
N ARG A 37 6.54 9.76 3.16
CA ARG A 37 5.28 9.71 3.93
C ARG A 37 4.61 11.07 4.07
N SER A 38 5.38 12.15 4.19
CA SER A 38 4.85 13.52 4.26
C SER A 38 4.03 13.89 3.03
N GLN A 39 4.53 13.59 1.83
CA GLN A 39 3.80 13.88 0.58
C GLN A 39 2.49 13.09 0.46
N VAL A 40 2.52 11.84 0.94
CA VAL A 40 1.32 10.99 0.93
C VAL A 40 0.33 11.47 1.98
N ALA A 41 0.80 11.84 3.17
CA ALA A 41 -0.01 12.40 4.24
C ALA A 41 -0.69 13.71 3.80
N ASP A 42 0.04 14.64 3.19
CA ASP A 42 -0.52 15.91 2.68
C ASP A 42 -1.66 15.71 1.68
N LYS A 43 -1.57 14.63 0.89
CA LYS A 43 -2.60 14.32 -0.12
C LYS A 43 -3.81 13.59 0.44
N TYR A 44 -3.60 12.70 1.41
CA TYR A 44 -4.61 11.73 1.84
C TYR A 44 -5.10 11.94 3.28
N SER A 45 -4.55 12.91 4.02
CA SER A 45 -5.12 13.32 5.30
C SER A 45 -6.23 14.36 5.11
N ASN A 46 -7.09 14.47 6.10
CA ASN A 46 -8.07 15.53 6.22
C ASN A 46 -8.02 16.13 7.65
N GLN A 47 -8.92 17.08 7.92
CA GLN A 47 -9.01 17.76 9.23
C GLN A 47 -9.32 16.82 10.42
N ASN A 48 -9.87 15.63 10.15
CA ASN A 48 -10.19 14.62 11.15
C ASN A 48 -9.10 13.56 11.29
N SER A 49 -7.99 13.70 10.54
CA SER A 49 -6.86 12.79 10.57
C SER A 49 -5.98 13.01 11.77
N MET A 50 -5.65 11.94 12.47
CA MET A 50 -4.71 11.89 13.58
C MET A 50 -3.67 10.82 13.34
N PHE A 51 -2.45 11.05 13.84
CA PHE A 51 -1.35 10.09 13.78
C PHE A 51 -0.94 9.73 15.20
N ILE A 52 -1.10 8.46 15.57
CA ILE A 52 -0.79 7.95 16.90
C ILE A 52 0.42 7.05 16.80
N THR A 53 1.45 7.32 17.61
CA THR A 53 2.60 6.44 17.75
C THR A 53 2.33 5.40 18.82
N LEU A 54 2.40 4.14 18.45
CA LEU A 54 2.23 3.00 19.35
C LEU A 54 3.52 2.74 20.17
N GLU A 55 3.42 1.95 21.23
CA GLU A 55 4.56 1.60 22.10
C GLU A 55 5.72 0.94 21.33
N ASN A 56 5.44 0.20 20.27
CA ASN A 56 6.43 -0.44 19.39
C ASN A 56 7.10 0.53 18.40
N GLY A 57 6.78 1.83 18.46
CA GLY A 57 7.30 2.87 17.57
C GLY A 57 6.58 2.99 16.23
N SER A 58 5.61 2.14 15.91
CA SER A 58 4.81 2.27 14.69
C SER A 58 3.86 3.46 14.81
N THR A 59 3.65 4.18 13.71
CA THR A 59 2.63 5.25 13.64
C THR A 59 1.42 4.73 12.89
N VAL A 60 0.24 5.02 13.40
CA VAL A 60 -1.06 4.62 12.85
C VAL A 60 -1.83 5.88 12.48
N HIS A 61 -2.38 5.92 11.28
CA HIS A 61 -3.30 6.97 10.84
C HIS A 61 -4.71 6.60 11.27
N ILE A 62 -5.40 7.53 11.91
CA ILE A 62 -6.76 7.37 12.42
C ILE A 62 -7.60 8.53 11.92
N ARG A 63 -8.87 8.28 11.63
CA ARG A 63 -9.90 9.31 11.44
C ARG A 63 -11.04 9.07 12.41
N ASP A 64 -11.50 10.15 13.07
CA ASP A 64 -12.64 10.17 13.96
C ASP A 64 -13.66 11.17 13.38
N GLU A 65 -14.73 10.65 12.82
CA GLU A 65 -15.64 11.39 11.95
C GLU A 65 -17.10 11.12 12.34
N GLY A 66 -17.99 11.99 11.87
CA GLY A 66 -19.42 11.86 12.09
C GLY A 66 -19.92 12.51 13.38
N ASN A 67 -21.02 12.00 13.93
CA ASN A 67 -21.69 12.55 15.11
C ASN A 67 -20.91 12.22 16.40
N PRO A 68 -20.31 13.21 17.09
CA PRO A 68 -19.50 12.96 18.29
C PRO A 68 -20.32 12.34 19.45
N ASP A 69 -21.62 12.58 19.49
CA ASP A 69 -22.53 12.03 20.51
C ASP A 69 -23.20 10.72 20.05
N GLY A 70 -22.92 10.29 18.82
CA GLY A 70 -23.46 9.08 18.23
C GLY A 70 -22.82 7.80 18.80
N LYS A 71 -23.51 6.68 18.59
CA LYS A 71 -22.93 5.38 18.90
C LYS A 71 -21.67 5.15 18.09
N VAL A 72 -20.58 4.71 18.73
CA VAL A 72 -19.28 4.50 18.09
C VAL A 72 -19.31 3.25 17.21
N LEU A 73 -18.89 3.41 15.96
CA LEU A 73 -18.57 2.33 15.03
C LEU A 73 -17.06 2.36 14.74
N ILE A 74 -16.40 1.22 14.96
CA ILE A 74 -14.99 1.04 14.60
C ILE A 74 -14.93 0.35 13.26
N LEU A 75 -14.24 0.97 12.29
CA LEU A 75 -14.17 0.56 10.91
C LEU A 75 -12.76 0.05 10.57
N LEU A 76 -12.66 -1.25 10.28
CA LEU A 76 -11.40 -1.93 9.96
C LEU A 76 -11.36 -2.29 8.48
N HIS A 77 -10.34 -1.85 7.77
CA HIS A 77 -10.16 -2.19 6.37
C HIS A 77 -9.56 -3.59 6.18
N GLY A 78 -9.75 -4.17 5.00
CA GLY A 78 -9.18 -5.46 4.60
C GLY A 78 -7.73 -5.37 4.10
N PHE A 79 -7.15 -6.52 3.76
CA PHE A 79 -5.80 -6.62 3.21
C PHE A 79 -5.64 -5.78 1.93
N GLY A 80 -4.52 -5.07 1.82
CA GLY A 80 -4.20 -4.22 0.66
C GLY A 80 -5.06 -2.96 0.50
N MET A 81 -5.82 -2.60 1.55
CA MET A 81 -6.67 -1.42 1.58
C MET A 81 -6.15 -0.41 2.61
N SER A 82 -6.86 0.71 2.73
CA SER A 82 -6.65 1.73 3.76
C SER A 82 -8.00 2.23 4.29
N LEU A 83 -7.98 3.06 5.31
CA LEU A 83 -9.20 3.64 5.90
C LEU A 83 -10.08 4.41 4.90
N HIS A 84 -9.53 4.82 3.74
CA HIS A 84 -10.26 5.53 2.69
C HIS A 84 -11.43 4.72 2.09
N VAL A 85 -11.42 3.39 2.22
CA VAL A 85 -12.55 2.55 1.76
C VAL A 85 -13.85 2.88 2.49
N TRP A 86 -13.77 3.55 3.64
CA TRP A 86 -14.91 3.89 4.50
C TRP A 86 -15.52 5.26 4.20
N GLU A 87 -14.95 6.07 3.32
CA GLU A 87 -15.41 7.44 3.05
C GLU A 87 -16.90 7.52 2.68
N LYS A 88 -17.39 6.56 1.89
CA LYS A 88 -18.81 6.50 1.54
C LYS A 88 -19.70 6.17 2.75
N TRP A 89 -19.23 5.27 3.62
CA TRP A 89 -19.94 4.90 4.85
C TRP A 89 -19.99 6.07 5.83
N VAL A 90 -18.88 6.81 5.93
CA VAL A 90 -18.84 8.04 6.75
C VAL A 90 -19.84 9.06 6.24
N ALA A 91 -19.94 9.26 4.93
CA ALA A 91 -20.91 10.15 4.33
C ALA A 91 -22.37 9.74 4.57
N GLU A 92 -22.65 8.43 4.60
CA GLU A 92 -24.00 7.88 4.78
C GLU A 92 -24.44 7.80 6.24
N LEU A 93 -23.53 7.45 7.14
CA LEU A 93 -23.82 7.13 8.53
C LEU A 93 -23.40 8.24 9.52
N GLY A 94 -22.61 9.21 9.06
CA GLY A 94 -21.99 10.22 9.92
C GLY A 94 -22.97 11.10 10.70
N ASP A 95 -24.16 11.32 10.19
CA ASP A 95 -25.19 12.08 10.93
C ASP A 95 -25.70 11.35 12.18
N THR A 96 -25.62 10.02 12.20
CA THR A 96 -26.16 9.17 13.26
C THR A 96 -25.09 8.59 14.18
N TYR A 97 -23.95 8.22 13.60
CA TYR A 97 -22.89 7.49 14.29
C TYR A 97 -21.59 8.28 14.36
N ARG A 98 -20.78 8.01 15.39
CA ARG A 98 -19.38 8.38 15.45
C ARG A 98 -18.56 7.24 14.81
N LEU A 99 -17.84 7.53 13.73
CA LEU A 99 -17.11 6.54 12.96
C LEU A 99 -15.61 6.72 13.17
N VAL A 100 -14.99 5.70 13.74
CA VAL A 100 -13.54 5.68 13.98
C VAL A 100 -12.93 4.66 13.04
N SER A 101 -12.16 5.13 12.08
CA SER A 101 -11.44 4.29 11.12
C SER A 101 -9.93 4.43 11.33
N PHE A 102 -9.16 3.39 11.07
CA PHE A 102 -7.71 3.47 11.14
C PHE A 102 -7.02 2.53 10.17
N ASP A 103 -5.81 2.89 9.80
CA ASP A 103 -4.92 2.06 9.01
C ASP A 103 -4.17 1.08 9.91
N TRP A 104 -4.07 -0.19 9.50
CA TRP A 104 -3.22 -1.15 10.18
C TRP A 104 -1.75 -0.77 10.04
N PRO A 105 -0.88 -1.04 11.01
CA PRO A 105 0.55 -0.86 10.85
C PRO A 105 1.08 -1.52 9.57
N GLY A 106 1.78 -0.73 8.74
CA GLY A 106 2.26 -1.16 7.43
C GLY A 106 1.26 -1.03 6.28
N HIS A 107 0.09 -0.45 6.51
CA HIS A 107 -0.90 -0.09 5.49
C HIS A 107 -1.24 1.40 5.56
N GLY A 108 -1.72 1.96 4.44
CA GLY A 108 -2.15 3.35 4.35
C GLY A 108 -1.03 4.34 4.68
N LEU A 109 -1.30 5.26 5.61
CA LEU A 109 -0.38 6.34 6.03
C LEU A 109 0.39 6.02 7.30
#